data_bbc6f34d95b003b3cf704d04d8791ea0
#
_entry.id   bbc6f34d95b003b3cf704d04d8791ea0
#
_cell.length_a   1.000
_cell.length_b   1.000
_cell.length_c   1.000
_cell.angle_alpha   90.00
_cell.angle_beta   90.00
_cell.angle_gamma   90.00
#
_symmetry.space_group_name_H-M   'P 1'
#
loop_
_entity.id
_entity.type
_entity.pdbx_description
1 polymer ?
#
loop_
_entity_poly.entity_id
_entity_poly.type
_entity_poly.pdbx_seq_one_letter_code
_entity_poly.pdbx_strand_id
1 'polypeptide(L)'
;MRTARTALALTMLVSGVLACVGASAAVAMAVDATAPIEISGDAATAIEPGTSSPIEIVLTNNHSMTVEVSRVEVTILDVDAPNADDDHPCSVEDYEITQSRSLMVFEVPPRSSVPLAMTNLDSTNWPRVNMLYLGTNQNGCHGATLTLGYSAETAVMSW
;
A
#
# COMPACT_ATOMS: atom_id res chain seq x y z
N MET A 1 17.28 -30.92 45.48
CA MET A 1 17.78 -30.90 44.09
C MET A 1 16.71 -30.25 43.22
N ARG A 2 16.90 -29.00 42.83
CA ARG A 2 15.99 -28.26 41.96
C ARG A 2 16.71 -28.02 40.62
N THR A 3 16.25 -28.65 39.56
CA THR A 3 16.77 -28.47 38.20
C THR A 3 16.11 -27.26 37.55
N ALA A 4 16.90 -26.22 37.28
CA ALA A 4 16.48 -25.07 36.48
C ALA A 4 16.49 -25.44 34.99
N ARG A 5 15.35 -25.22 34.31
CA ARG A 5 15.23 -25.32 32.86
C ARG A 5 15.45 -23.93 32.27
N THR A 6 16.54 -23.78 31.61
CA THR A 6 16.87 -22.55 30.83
C THR A 6 16.14 -22.61 29.49
N ALA A 7 15.25 -21.68 29.26
CA ALA A 7 14.61 -21.49 27.96
C ALA A 7 15.54 -20.63 27.07
N LEU A 8 15.99 -21.20 25.97
CA LEU A 8 16.79 -20.50 24.95
C LEU A 8 15.83 -19.81 23.99
N ALA A 9 15.77 -18.48 24.03
CA ALA A 9 15.04 -17.68 23.04
C ALA A 9 15.95 -17.52 21.80
N LEU A 10 15.53 -18.09 20.67
CA LEU A 10 16.20 -17.97 19.39
C LEU A 10 15.66 -16.73 18.66
N THR A 11 16.40 -15.62 18.73
CA THR A 11 16.09 -14.40 17.98
C THR A 11 16.67 -14.54 16.58
N MET A 12 15.85 -14.76 15.55
CA MET A 12 16.27 -14.68 14.16
C MET A 12 16.23 -13.23 13.70
N LEU A 13 17.39 -12.61 13.57
CA LEU A 13 17.60 -11.37 12.83
C LEU A 13 17.69 -11.71 11.34
N VAL A 14 16.64 -11.38 10.59
CA VAL A 14 16.71 -11.39 9.11
C VAL A 14 17.12 -9.99 8.67
N SER A 15 18.40 -9.79 8.42
CA SER A 15 18.94 -8.60 7.77
C SER A 15 18.91 -8.82 6.26
N GLY A 16 17.87 -8.30 5.60
CA GLY A 16 17.82 -8.21 4.13
C GLY A 16 18.28 -6.82 3.70
N VAL A 17 19.54 -6.71 3.25
CA VAL A 17 20.03 -5.52 2.55
C VAL A 17 19.60 -5.65 1.09
N LEU A 18 18.65 -4.86 0.64
CA LEU A 18 18.29 -4.74 -0.76
C LEU A 18 18.77 -3.39 -1.26
N ALA A 19 19.84 -3.39 -2.05
CA ALA A 19 20.32 -2.23 -2.78
C ALA A 19 19.52 -2.15 -4.09
N CYS A 20 18.63 -1.17 -4.21
CA CYS A 20 17.95 -0.85 -5.46
C CYS A 20 18.37 0.52 -5.94
N VAL A 21 19.06 0.51 -7.10
CA VAL A 21 19.31 1.70 -7.94
C VAL A 21 18.14 1.78 -8.92
N GLY A 22 17.30 2.78 -8.77
CA GLY A 22 16.16 3.06 -9.63
C GLY A 22 15.01 3.64 -8.80
N ALA A 23 14.52 4.81 -9.18
CA ALA A 23 13.38 5.47 -8.54
C ALA A 23 12.11 4.61 -8.72
N SER A 24 11.93 3.65 -7.82
CA SER A 24 10.70 2.90 -7.65
C SER A 24 10.27 3.08 -6.21
N ALA A 25 9.08 3.63 -6.01
CA ALA A 25 8.48 3.72 -4.70
C ALA A 25 8.37 2.30 -4.12
N ALA A 26 9.18 1.99 -3.13
CA ALA A 26 9.07 0.72 -2.42
C ALA A 26 7.88 0.80 -1.49
N VAL A 27 6.81 0.08 -1.82
CA VAL A 27 5.66 -0.08 -0.92
C VAL A 27 6.02 -1.11 0.13
N ALA A 28 6.24 -0.67 1.37
CA ALA A 28 6.34 -1.58 2.50
C ALA A 28 4.93 -2.03 2.89
N MET A 29 4.65 -3.33 2.74
CA MET A 29 3.36 -3.91 3.11
C MET A 29 3.36 -4.31 4.58
N ALA A 30 2.40 -3.79 5.35
CA ALA A 30 2.00 -4.44 6.58
C ALA A 30 1.03 -5.57 6.22
N VAL A 31 1.54 -6.80 6.14
CA VAL A 31 0.71 -7.98 5.86
C VAL A 31 0.12 -8.46 7.18
N ASP A 32 -1.18 -8.31 7.35
CA ASP A 32 -1.89 -9.10 8.36
C ASP A 32 -1.93 -10.56 7.87
N ALA A 33 -1.20 -11.44 8.54
CA ALA A 33 -1.06 -12.85 8.17
C ALA A 33 -2.39 -13.65 8.23
N THR A 34 -3.45 -13.03 8.68
CA THR A 34 -4.82 -13.58 8.76
C THR A 34 -5.75 -13.06 7.67
N ALA A 35 -5.35 -12.05 6.92
CA ALA A 35 -6.18 -11.52 5.84
C ALA A 35 -6.29 -12.54 4.69
N PRO A 36 -7.51 -12.84 4.20
CA PRO A 36 -7.69 -13.80 3.11
C PRO A 36 -7.13 -13.30 1.77
N ILE A 37 -6.88 -12.00 1.66
CA ILE A 37 -6.36 -11.32 0.46
C ILE A 37 -5.11 -10.51 0.83
N GLU A 38 -4.07 -10.66 0.05
CA GLU A 38 -2.91 -9.76 0.04
C GLU A 38 -3.18 -8.64 -0.96
N ILE A 39 -2.92 -7.39 -0.55
CA ILE A 39 -3.15 -6.21 -1.38
C ILE A 39 -1.83 -5.50 -1.56
N SER A 40 -1.51 -5.19 -2.80
CA SER A 40 -0.37 -4.36 -3.18
C SER A 40 -0.79 -3.30 -4.19
N GLY A 41 0.00 -2.25 -4.32
CA GLY A 41 -0.29 -1.22 -5.31
C GLY A 41 0.75 -0.11 -5.29
N ASP A 42 0.74 0.68 -6.35
CA ASP A 42 1.62 1.82 -6.53
C ASP A 42 0.90 2.92 -7.32
N ALA A 43 1.40 4.15 -7.23
CA ALA A 43 0.91 5.25 -8.05
C ALA A 43 1.31 5.02 -9.52
N ALA A 44 0.34 5.09 -10.43
CA ALA A 44 0.57 4.87 -11.85
C ALA A 44 1.56 5.86 -12.48
N THR A 45 1.66 7.07 -11.91
CA THR A 45 2.57 8.15 -12.36
C THR A 45 3.11 8.91 -11.16
N ALA A 46 4.28 9.52 -11.35
CA ALA A 46 4.79 10.51 -10.39
C ALA A 46 3.78 11.66 -10.20
N ILE A 47 3.76 12.20 -8.99
CA ILE A 47 2.86 13.30 -8.62
C ILE A 47 3.66 14.56 -8.30
N GLU A 48 3.06 15.71 -8.58
CA GLU A 48 3.57 17.05 -8.33
C GLU A 48 2.53 17.84 -7.52
N PRO A 49 2.90 18.95 -6.86
CA PRO A 49 1.95 19.80 -6.15
C PRO A 49 0.72 20.15 -7.00
N GLY A 50 -0.47 19.86 -6.48
CA GLY A 50 -1.74 20.07 -7.17
C GLY A 50 -2.12 19.00 -8.19
N THR A 51 -1.37 17.91 -8.31
CA THR A 51 -1.70 16.79 -9.20
C THR A 51 -2.10 15.53 -8.45
N SER A 52 -2.63 14.55 -9.18
CA SER A 52 -3.04 13.26 -8.61
C SER A 52 -2.73 12.12 -9.57
N SER A 53 -2.47 10.94 -8.99
CA SER A 53 -2.28 9.69 -9.72
C SER A 53 -3.22 8.60 -9.23
N PRO A 54 -3.85 7.79 -10.10
CA PRO A 54 -4.54 6.59 -9.67
C PRO A 54 -3.55 5.60 -9.06
N ILE A 55 -4.03 4.80 -8.11
CA ILE A 55 -3.25 3.73 -7.49
C ILE A 55 -3.61 2.43 -8.20
N GLU A 56 -2.61 1.81 -8.82
CA GLU A 56 -2.74 0.50 -9.47
C GLU A 56 -2.68 -0.60 -8.43
N ILE A 57 -3.85 -1.06 -7.98
CA ILE A 57 -3.98 -2.09 -6.94
C ILE A 57 -4.02 -3.47 -7.58
N VAL A 58 -3.32 -4.40 -6.95
CA VAL A 58 -3.36 -5.85 -7.23
C VAL A 58 -3.83 -6.58 -5.98
N LEU A 59 -4.83 -7.43 -6.16
CA LEU A 59 -5.40 -8.28 -5.11
C LEU A 59 -4.96 -9.72 -5.34
N THR A 60 -4.28 -10.30 -4.36
CA THR A 60 -3.76 -11.67 -4.44
C THR A 60 -4.48 -12.57 -3.45
N ASN A 61 -5.16 -13.59 -3.95
CA ASN A 61 -5.83 -14.62 -3.16
C ASN A 61 -4.91 -15.83 -3.01
N ASN A 62 -4.37 -16.02 -1.81
CA ASN A 62 -3.52 -17.17 -1.48
C ASN A 62 -4.33 -18.39 -0.96
N HIS A 63 -5.67 -18.29 -0.90
CA HIS A 63 -6.55 -19.37 -0.46
C HIS A 63 -6.94 -20.33 -1.61
N SER A 64 -7.49 -21.48 -1.23
CA SER A 64 -8.01 -22.49 -2.15
C SER A 64 -9.46 -22.26 -2.56
N MET A 65 -10.10 -21.21 -2.03
CA MET A 65 -11.49 -20.83 -2.32
C MET A 65 -11.51 -19.42 -2.90
N THR A 66 -12.56 -19.09 -3.68
CA THR A 66 -12.80 -17.74 -4.16
C THR A 66 -13.06 -16.80 -2.99
N VAL A 67 -12.49 -15.61 -3.06
CA VAL A 67 -12.74 -14.52 -2.10
C VAL A 67 -13.43 -13.39 -2.82
N GLU A 68 -14.59 -12.98 -2.29
CA GLU A 68 -15.24 -11.74 -2.70
C GLU A 68 -14.61 -10.56 -1.95
N VAL A 69 -14.32 -9.49 -2.67
CA VAL A 69 -13.84 -8.21 -2.14
C VAL A 69 -14.89 -7.16 -2.41
N SER A 70 -15.40 -6.51 -1.37
CA SER A 70 -16.48 -5.51 -1.49
C SER A 70 -16.02 -4.08 -1.27
N ARG A 71 -14.86 -3.88 -0.67
CA ARG A 71 -14.26 -2.56 -0.45
C ARG A 71 -12.75 -2.68 -0.34
N VAL A 72 -12.05 -1.73 -0.93
CA VAL A 72 -10.61 -1.54 -0.69
C VAL A 72 -10.40 -0.11 -0.24
N GLU A 73 -9.71 0.07 0.88
CA GLU A 73 -9.33 1.37 1.41
C GLU A 73 -7.81 1.50 1.42
N VAL A 74 -7.32 2.68 1.11
CA VAL A 74 -5.90 3.01 1.07
C VAL A 74 -5.62 4.12 2.08
N THR A 75 -4.51 4.02 2.80
CA THR A 75 -4.04 5.06 3.73
C THR A 75 -2.57 5.36 3.46
N ILE A 76 -2.12 6.57 3.78
CA ILE A 76 -0.70 6.90 3.79
C ILE A 76 -0.20 6.61 5.22
N LEU A 77 0.79 5.73 5.33
CA LEU A 77 1.38 5.35 6.61
C LEU A 77 2.61 6.19 6.92
N ASP A 78 3.41 6.51 5.90
CA ASP A 78 4.66 7.24 6.07
C ASP A 78 5.09 7.92 4.76
N VAL A 79 5.97 8.92 4.88
CA VAL A 79 6.60 9.64 3.78
C VAL A 79 8.11 9.68 4.04
N ASP A 80 8.87 8.99 3.20
CA ASP A 80 10.33 9.13 3.15
C ASP A 80 10.68 10.22 2.13
N ALA A 81 11.13 11.36 2.61
CA ALA A 81 11.46 12.55 1.80
C ALA A 81 12.95 12.92 1.97
N PRO A 82 13.84 12.32 1.18
CA PRO A 82 15.30 12.48 1.35
C PRO A 82 15.81 13.90 1.10
N ASN A 83 15.02 14.76 0.45
CA ASN A 83 15.35 16.14 0.15
C ASN A 83 14.66 17.16 1.08
N ALA A 84 13.92 16.69 2.08
CA ALA A 84 13.28 17.55 3.05
C ALA A 84 14.30 18.13 4.05
N ASP A 85 14.12 19.39 4.39
CA ASP A 85 14.88 20.13 5.41
C ASP A 85 13.96 21.14 6.13
N ASP A 86 14.50 21.92 7.04
CA ASP A 86 13.74 22.91 7.82
C ASP A 86 13.13 24.04 6.94
N ASP A 87 13.75 24.35 5.81
CA ASP A 87 13.29 25.38 4.87
C ASP A 87 12.35 24.79 3.80
N HIS A 88 12.42 23.49 3.58
CA HIS A 88 11.65 22.73 2.57
C HIS A 88 11.08 21.45 3.19
N PRO A 89 10.14 21.57 4.13
CA PRO A 89 9.56 20.40 4.77
C PRO A 89 8.73 19.57 3.78
N CYS A 90 8.64 18.27 4.05
CA CYS A 90 7.74 17.34 3.38
C CYS A 90 7.25 16.29 4.37
N SER A 91 5.95 16.07 4.42
CA SER A 91 5.33 15.19 5.39
C SER A 91 4.07 14.53 4.81
N VAL A 92 3.43 13.66 5.58
CA VAL A 92 2.14 13.05 5.21
C VAL A 92 1.07 14.12 4.94
N GLU A 93 1.14 15.28 5.57
CA GLU A 93 0.18 16.38 5.41
C GLU A 93 0.23 17.04 4.02
N ASP A 94 1.29 16.81 3.25
CA ASP A 94 1.40 17.25 1.86
C ASP A 94 0.58 16.38 0.89
N TYR A 95 0.02 15.25 1.37
CA TYR A 95 -0.65 14.26 0.54
C TYR A 95 -2.02 13.89 1.08
N GLU A 96 -2.89 13.42 0.19
CA GLU A 96 -4.24 12.95 0.50
C GLU A 96 -4.60 11.74 -0.35
N ILE A 97 -5.36 10.79 0.21
CA ILE A 97 -5.97 9.70 -0.56
C ILE A 97 -7.43 10.03 -0.85
N THR A 98 -7.77 10.12 -2.13
CA THR A 98 -9.15 10.02 -2.58
C THR A 98 -9.51 8.55 -2.74
N GLN A 99 -10.43 8.05 -1.91
CA GLN A 99 -10.89 6.66 -1.98
C GLN A 99 -11.73 6.40 -3.23
N SER A 100 -11.85 5.13 -3.60
CA SER A 100 -12.78 4.73 -4.67
C SER A 100 -14.20 5.22 -4.38
N ARG A 101 -14.86 5.78 -5.40
CA ARG A 101 -16.24 6.27 -5.30
C ARG A 101 -17.29 5.17 -5.48
N SER A 102 -16.89 4.04 -6.03
CA SER A 102 -17.78 2.92 -6.30
C SER A 102 -17.59 1.83 -5.25
N LEU A 103 -18.69 1.18 -4.85
CA LEU A 103 -18.58 -0.11 -4.18
C LEU A 103 -17.93 -1.06 -5.18
N MET A 104 -16.70 -1.44 -4.87
CA MET A 104 -15.98 -2.43 -5.65
C MET A 104 -16.41 -3.80 -5.13
N VAL A 105 -17.23 -4.50 -5.91
CA VAL A 105 -17.55 -5.90 -5.61
C VAL A 105 -17.00 -6.73 -6.75
N PHE A 106 -16.00 -7.54 -6.46
CA PHE A 106 -15.43 -8.46 -7.43
C PHE A 106 -14.85 -9.70 -6.75
N GLU A 107 -14.78 -10.77 -7.52
CA GLU A 107 -14.27 -12.04 -7.06
C GLU A 107 -12.79 -12.19 -7.42
N VAL A 108 -11.99 -12.64 -6.46
CA VAL A 108 -10.61 -13.05 -6.69
C VAL A 108 -10.55 -14.57 -6.63
N PRO A 109 -10.32 -15.24 -7.78
CA PRO A 109 -10.30 -16.69 -7.86
C PRO A 109 -9.22 -17.32 -6.96
N PRO A 110 -9.32 -18.62 -6.63
CA PRO A 110 -8.32 -19.31 -5.84
C PRO A 110 -6.92 -19.21 -6.45
N ARG A 111 -5.92 -18.96 -5.60
CA ARG A 111 -4.50 -18.98 -6.00
C ARG A 111 -4.20 -18.06 -7.19
N SER A 112 -4.84 -16.89 -7.24
CA SER A 112 -4.68 -15.94 -8.33
C SER A 112 -4.48 -14.50 -7.84
N SER A 113 -3.97 -13.65 -8.74
CA SER A 113 -3.86 -12.21 -8.55
C SER A 113 -4.70 -11.50 -9.59
N VAL A 114 -5.47 -10.50 -9.16
CA VAL A 114 -6.36 -9.69 -10.00
C VAL A 114 -5.97 -8.22 -9.86
N PRO A 115 -5.33 -7.63 -10.87
CA PRO A 115 -5.15 -6.18 -10.94
C PRO A 115 -6.49 -5.45 -11.15
N LEU A 116 -6.68 -4.28 -10.55
CA LEU A 116 -7.87 -3.45 -10.81
C LEU A 116 -8.07 -3.15 -12.30
N ALA A 117 -6.99 -3.03 -13.06
CA ALA A 117 -7.03 -2.84 -14.51
C ALA A 117 -7.69 -3.99 -15.29
N MET A 118 -7.78 -5.18 -14.69
CA MET A 118 -8.48 -6.35 -15.27
C MET A 118 -9.94 -6.46 -14.81
N THR A 119 -10.39 -5.56 -13.94
CA THR A 119 -11.79 -5.47 -13.54
C THR A 119 -12.56 -4.55 -14.48
N ASN A 120 -13.89 -4.53 -14.36
CA ASN A 120 -14.74 -3.60 -15.13
C ASN A 120 -14.79 -2.20 -14.48
N LEU A 121 -13.96 -1.93 -13.48
CA LEU A 121 -13.91 -0.64 -12.80
C LEU A 121 -13.06 0.34 -13.61
N ASP A 122 -13.69 1.43 -14.06
CA ASP A 122 -12.98 2.53 -14.75
C ASP A 122 -11.93 3.15 -13.82
N SER A 123 -10.74 3.46 -14.35
CA SER A 123 -9.61 4.02 -13.59
C SER A 123 -9.91 5.37 -12.94
N THR A 124 -10.94 6.09 -13.41
CA THR A 124 -11.43 7.33 -12.76
C THR A 124 -12.09 7.07 -11.40
N ASN A 125 -12.49 5.84 -11.15
CA ASN A 125 -13.07 5.38 -9.87
C ASN A 125 -12.07 4.70 -8.95
N TRP A 126 -10.82 4.49 -9.38
CA TRP A 126 -9.80 3.90 -8.51
C TRP A 126 -9.40 4.85 -7.38
N PRO A 127 -8.90 4.34 -6.25
CA PRO A 127 -8.23 5.18 -5.26
C PRO A 127 -7.13 5.99 -5.91
N ARG A 128 -6.92 7.22 -5.45
CA ARG A 128 -5.92 8.14 -5.99
C ARG A 128 -5.12 8.75 -4.86
N VAL A 129 -3.84 8.88 -5.09
CA VAL A 129 -2.99 9.74 -4.27
C VAL A 129 -2.94 11.13 -4.91
N ASN A 130 -3.13 12.15 -4.10
CA ASN A 130 -3.06 13.55 -4.48
C ASN A 130 -1.90 14.20 -3.73
N MET A 131 -1.11 15.01 -4.39
CA MET A 131 -0.21 15.93 -3.72
C MET A 131 -0.90 17.29 -3.63
N LEU A 132 -1.10 17.79 -2.42
CA LEU A 132 -1.79 19.04 -2.17
C LEU A 132 -0.93 20.22 -2.62
N TYR A 133 -1.56 21.28 -3.11
CA TYR A 133 -0.88 22.55 -3.37
C TYR A 133 -1.08 23.47 -2.16
N LEU A 134 -0.10 23.56 -1.27
CA LEU A 134 -0.23 24.28 -0.01
C LEU A 134 0.18 25.76 -0.10
N GLY A 135 0.68 26.22 -1.25
CA GLY A 135 1.18 27.58 -1.42
C GLY A 135 2.51 27.85 -0.71
N THR A 136 3.14 26.83 -0.15
CA THR A 136 4.48 26.83 0.46
C THR A 136 5.51 26.22 -0.49
N ASN A 137 6.79 26.32 -0.15
CA ASN A 137 7.84 25.66 -0.92
C ASN A 137 7.86 24.17 -0.58
N GLN A 138 7.34 23.34 -1.50
CA GLN A 138 7.27 21.87 -1.36
C GLN A 138 8.42 21.16 -2.08
N ASN A 139 9.54 21.85 -2.37
CA ASN A 139 10.69 21.22 -3.04
C ASN A 139 11.30 20.07 -2.25
N GLY A 140 11.14 20.05 -0.93
CA GLY A 140 11.54 18.91 -0.08
C GLY A 140 10.85 17.60 -0.41
N CYS A 141 9.67 17.67 -1.03
CA CYS A 141 8.93 16.47 -1.48
C CYS A 141 9.44 15.90 -2.82
N HIS A 142 10.40 16.54 -3.47
CA HIS A 142 10.99 16.00 -4.68
C HIS A 142 11.72 14.68 -4.41
N GLY A 143 11.29 13.61 -5.07
CA GLY A 143 11.83 12.27 -4.87
C GLY A 143 11.34 11.58 -3.58
N ALA A 144 10.31 12.11 -2.94
CA ALA A 144 9.68 11.46 -1.80
C ALA A 144 9.03 10.13 -2.18
N THR A 145 9.08 9.19 -1.26
CA THR A 145 8.44 7.86 -1.37
C THR A 145 7.34 7.75 -0.31
N LEU A 146 6.14 7.36 -0.74
CA LEU A 146 5.01 7.11 0.15
C LEU A 146 4.94 5.63 0.53
N THR A 147 4.77 5.35 1.82
CA THR A 147 4.37 4.03 2.29
C THR A 147 2.86 3.99 2.41
N LEU A 148 2.22 3.12 1.63
CA LEU A 148 0.77 2.97 1.61
C LEU A 148 0.33 1.76 2.43
N GLY A 149 -0.75 1.94 3.21
CA GLY A 149 -1.47 0.88 3.88
C GLY A 149 -2.74 0.53 3.12
N TYR A 150 -3.09 -0.75 3.13
CA TYR A 150 -4.28 -1.27 2.44
C TYR A 150 -5.14 -2.06 3.41
N SER A 151 -6.46 -1.91 3.27
CA SER A 151 -7.44 -2.78 3.92
C SER A 151 -8.57 -3.12 2.95
N ALA A 152 -9.24 -4.25 3.18
CA ALA A 152 -10.39 -4.65 2.37
C ALA A 152 -11.45 -5.35 3.20
N GLU A 153 -12.71 -5.15 2.82
CA GLU A 153 -13.81 -5.98 3.29
C GLU A 153 -13.89 -7.21 2.37
N THR A 154 -13.82 -8.40 2.97
CA THR A 154 -13.75 -9.66 2.21
C THR A 154 -14.71 -10.71 2.75
N ALA A 155 -15.22 -11.57 1.87
CA ALA A 155 -16.00 -12.75 2.22
C ALA A 155 -15.48 -13.98 1.47
N VAL A 156 -15.30 -15.10 2.17
CA VAL A 156 -14.92 -16.36 1.53
C VAL A 156 -16.19 -17.04 1.05
N MET A 157 -16.26 -17.38 -0.25
CA MET A 157 -17.39 -18.09 -0.81
C MET A 157 -17.23 -19.59 -0.58
N SER A 158 -18.13 -20.15 0.22
CA SER A 158 -18.28 -21.61 0.40
C SER A 158 -19.44 -22.11 -0.43
N TRP A 159 -19.19 -23.07 -1.30
CA TRP A 159 -20.19 -23.80 -2.09
C TRP A 159 -20.53 -25.13 -1.43
#